data_9d03f6fdd8f41a52df3e6b5a77bd7244
#
_entry.id   9d03f6fdd8f41a52df3e6b5a77bd7244
#
_cell.length_a   1.000
_cell.length_b   1.000
_cell.length_c   1.000
_cell.angle_alpha   90.00
_cell.angle_beta   90.00
_cell.angle_gamma   90.00
#
_symmetry.space_group_name_H-M   'P 1'
#
loop_
_entity.id
_entity.type
_entity.pdbx_description
1 polymer ?
#
loop_
_entity_poly.entity_id
_entity_poly.type
_entity_poly.pdbx_seq_one_letter_code
_entity_poly.pdbx_strand_id
1 'polypeptide(L)'
;MAIVAHVVLSGLTKEDYDRVREAAGWLEDPPVGGISHLTWWDGGDCHNVDAWESEEAFNEFGQLRLGPAMAKVGVQSEMQVTFYQAHEVYLPQAVTITA
;
A
#
# COMPACT_ATOMS: atom_id res chain seq x y z
N MET A 1 16.75 7.23 5.11
CA MET A 1 15.83 8.32 4.75
C MET A 1 14.54 7.75 4.24
N ALA A 2 13.42 8.38 4.59
CA ALA A 2 12.12 7.90 4.15
C ALA A 2 11.95 8.06 2.64
N ILE A 3 11.19 7.14 2.04
CA ILE A 3 10.83 7.19 0.64
C ILE A 3 9.32 7.29 0.49
N VAL A 4 8.88 7.75 -0.68
CA VAL A 4 7.48 7.74 -1.08
C VAL A 4 7.32 6.69 -2.18
N ALA A 5 6.35 5.81 -2.01
CA ALA A 5 5.98 4.85 -3.05
C ALA A 5 4.61 5.23 -3.60
N HIS A 6 4.54 5.52 -4.91
CA HIS A 6 3.27 5.70 -5.60
C HIS A 6 2.98 4.42 -6.36
N VAL A 7 1.90 3.76 -5.99
CA VAL A 7 1.51 2.46 -6.56
C VAL A 7 0.18 2.60 -7.27
N VAL A 8 0.12 2.16 -8.51
CA VAL A 8 -1.13 2.12 -9.29
C VAL A 8 -1.46 0.67 -9.60
N LEU A 9 -2.65 0.25 -9.21
CA LEU A 9 -3.15 -1.10 -9.46
C LEU A 9 -4.30 -1.01 -10.47
N SER A 10 -4.04 -1.46 -11.68
CA SER A 10 -5.00 -1.35 -12.78
C SER A 10 -6.23 -2.19 -12.52
N GLY A 11 -7.40 -1.54 -12.56
CA GLY A 11 -8.70 -2.21 -12.48
C GLY A 11 -9.03 -2.85 -11.14
N LEU A 12 -8.23 -2.60 -10.10
CA LEU A 12 -8.53 -3.16 -8.77
C LEU A 12 -9.77 -2.47 -8.20
N THR A 13 -10.80 -3.26 -7.88
CA THR A 13 -12.04 -2.74 -7.31
C THR A 13 -11.88 -2.44 -5.81
N LYS A 14 -12.80 -1.64 -5.27
CA LYS A 14 -12.82 -1.35 -3.83
C LYS A 14 -13.02 -2.63 -3.01
N GLU A 15 -13.89 -3.52 -3.48
CA GLU A 15 -14.14 -4.80 -2.82
C GLU A 15 -12.89 -5.66 -2.80
N ASP A 16 -12.17 -5.72 -3.90
CA ASP A 16 -10.92 -6.48 -3.97
C ASP A 16 -9.85 -5.87 -3.07
N TYR A 17 -9.75 -4.55 -3.05
CA TYR A 17 -8.82 -3.86 -2.14
C TYR A 17 -9.11 -4.24 -0.68
N ASP A 18 -10.38 -4.20 -0.28
CA ASP A 18 -10.77 -4.53 1.09
C ASP A 18 -10.43 -5.98 1.43
N ARG A 19 -10.62 -6.90 0.49
CA ARG A 19 -10.27 -8.31 0.68
C ARG A 19 -8.76 -8.51 0.81
N VAL A 20 -7.99 -7.81 0.00
CA VAL A 20 -6.52 -7.86 0.08
C VAL A 20 -6.05 -7.27 1.41
N ARG A 21 -6.61 -6.15 1.84
CA ARG A 21 -6.28 -5.54 3.13
C ARG A 21 -6.50 -6.52 4.28
N GLU A 22 -7.65 -7.20 4.30
CA GLU A 22 -7.95 -8.18 5.33
C GLU A 22 -6.99 -9.36 5.29
N ALA A 23 -6.70 -9.87 4.10
CA ALA A 23 -5.79 -11.01 3.95
C ALA A 23 -4.35 -10.65 4.34
N ALA A 24 -3.89 -9.45 4.00
CA ALA A 24 -2.56 -8.99 4.38
C ALA A 24 -2.47 -8.55 5.84
N GLY A 25 -3.59 -8.11 6.43
CA GLY A 25 -3.70 -7.81 7.85
C GLY A 25 -2.93 -6.59 8.32
N TRP A 26 -2.72 -5.60 7.45
CA TRP A 26 -1.86 -4.48 7.83
C TRP A 26 -2.46 -3.52 8.85
N LEU A 27 -3.78 -3.53 9.04
CA LEU A 27 -4.39 -2.70 10.08
C LEU A 27 -4.11 -3.22 11.49
N GLU A 28 -4.11 -4.55 11.64
CA GLU A 28 -3.85 -5.21 12.93
C GLU A 28 -2.36 -5.42 13.17
N ASP A 29 -1.62 -5.64 12.07
CA ASP A 29 -0.19 -5.93 12.12
C ASP A 29 0.52 -5.02 11.11
N PRO A 30 0.85 -3.78 11.50
CA PRO A 30 1.48 -2.83 10.59
C PRO A 30 2.75 -3.37 9.95
N PRO A 31 2.98 -3.06 8.68
CA PRO A 31 4.20 -3.51 8.00
C PRO A 31 5.45 -2.91 8.65
N VAL A 32 6.48 -3.73 8.78
CA VAL A 32 7.78 -3.24 9.25
C VAL A 32 8.30 -2.17 8.29
N GLY A 33 8.58 -0.98 8.82
CA GLY A 33 9.07 0.15 8.03
C GLY A 33 7.98 0.95 7.32
N GLY A 34 6.72 0.55 7.43
CA GLY A 34 5.61 1.34 6.90
C GLY A 34 5.31 2.55 7.79
N ILE A 35 5.15 3.72 7.18
CA ILE A 35 4.92 4.97 7.93
C ILE A 35 3.51 5.48 7.71
N SER A 36 3.07 5.58 6.46
CA SER A 36 1.72 6.07 6.12
C SER A 36 1.24 5.44 4.83
N HIS A 37 -0.08 5.48 4.63
CA HIS A 37 -0.70 4.89 3.45
C HIS A 37 -1.99 5.64 3.14
N LEU A 38 -2.11 6.09 1.88
CA LEU A 38 -3.33 6.71 1.37
C LEU A 38 -3.76 5.95 0.12
N THR A 39 -5.06 5.73 -0.03
CA THR A 39 -5.59 5.06 -1.20
C THR A 39 -6.82 5.77 -1.73
N TRP A 40 -6.95 5.82 -3.06
CA TRP A 40 -8.11 6.38 -3.74
C TRP A 40 -8.25 5.73 -5.12
N TRP A 41 -9.35 6.02 -5.80
CA TRP A 41 -9.62 5.52 -7.15
C TRP A 41 -9.73 6.68 -8.13
N ASP A 42 -9.16 6.50 -9.31
CA ASP A 42 -9.25 7.45 -10.41
C ASP A 42 -9.34 6.65 -11.72
N GLY A 43 -10.42 6.85 -12.46
CA GLY A 43 -10.62 6.21 -13.76
C GLY A 43 -10.66 4.67 -13.70
N GLY A 44 -11.08 4.11 -12.57
CA GLY A 44 -11.14 2.67 -12.40
C GLY A 44 -9.86 2.03 -11.90
N ASP A 45 -8.81 2.82 -11.67
CA ASP A 45 -7.56 2.33 -11.12
C ASP A 45 -7.42 2.72 -9.66
N CYS A 46 -6.86 1.81 -8.87
CA CYS A 46 -6.56 2.04 -7.47
C CYS A 46 -5.19 2.69 -7.35
N HIS A 47 -5.14 3.83 -6.67
CA HIS A 47 -3.89 4.54 -6.41
C HIS A 47 -3.56 4.49 -4.93
N ASN A 48 -2.29 4.27 -4.63
CA ASN A 48 -1.78 4.32 -3.27
C ASN A 48 -0.56 5.23 -3.23
N VAL A 49 -0.47 6.05 -2.20
CA VAL A 49 0.75 6.80 -1.91
C VAL A 49 1.14 6.47 -0.47
N ASP A 50 2.32 5.90 -0.34
CA ASP A 50 2.83 5.43 0.93
C ASP A 50 4.14 6.11 1.27
N ALA A 51 4.36 6.36 2.56
CA ALA A 51 5.70 6.64 3.06
C ALA A 51 6.25 5.38 3.71
N TRP A 52 7.51 5.07 3.43
CA TRP A 52 8.21 3.90 3.96
C TRP A 52 9.60 4.33 4.45
N GLU A 53 10.15 3.60 5.40
CA GLU A 53 11.51 3.85 5.86
C GLU A 53 12.56 3.63 4.76
N SER A 54 12.28 2.68 3.84
CA SER A 54 13.19 2.35 2.74
C SER A 54 12.45 1.62 1.63
N GLU A 55 13.04 1.57 0.42
CA GLU A 55 12.53 0.73 -0.66
C GLU A 55 12.57 -0.74 -0.28
N GLU A 56 13.60 -1.16 0.47
CA GLU A 56 13.72 -2.54 0.93
C GLU A 56 12.52 -2.96 1.78
N ALA A 57 12.10 -2.09 2.71
CA ALA A 57 10.94 -2.37 3.55
C ALA A 57 9.66 -2.53 2.72
N PHE A 58 9.47 -1.65 1.73
CA PHE A 58 8.34 -1.75 0.79
C PHE A 58 8.39 -3.08 0.03
N ASN A 59 9.56 -3.43 -0.52
CA ASN A 59 9.71 -4.65 -1.31
C ASN A 59 9.49 -5.91 -0.47
N GLU A 60 9.97 -5.93 0.77
CA GLU A 60 9.73 -7.04 1.68
C GLU A 60 8.25 -7.23 1.97
N PHE A 61 7.55 -6.15 2.24
CA PHE A 61 6.10 -6.23 2.44
C PHE A 61 5.41 -6.79 1.21
N GLY A 62 5.80 -6.34 0.02
CA GLY A 62 5.26 -6.83 -1.23
C GLY A 62 5.45 -8.33 -1.41
N GLN A 63 6.66 -8.82 -1.13
CA GLN A 63 6.99 -10.22 -1.32
C GLN A 63 6.39 -11.12 -0.23
N LEU A 64 6.43 -10.68 1.02
CA LEU A 64 6.08 -11.54 2.15
C LEU A 64 4.61 -11.47 2.53
N ARG A 65 3.95 -10.36 2.24
CA ARG A 65 2.57 -10.14 2.70
C ARG A 65 1.60 -9.77 1.61
N LEU A 66 1.89 -8.74 0.81
CA LEU A 66 0.95 -8.25 -0.20
C LEU A 66 0.75 -9.25 -1.34
N GLY A 67 1.83 -9.76 -1.92
CA GLY A 67 1.76 -10.74 -3.00
C GLY A 67 1.00 -11.99 -2.59
N PRO A 68 1.35 -12.63 -1.46
CA PRO A 68 0.59 -13.78 -0.96
C PRO A 68 -0.87 -13.46 -0.67
N ALA A 69 -1.19 -12.27 -0.15
CA ALA A 69 -2.57 -11.86 0.10
C ALA A 69 -3.37 -11.75 -1.19
N MET A 70 -2.79 -11.12 -2.22
CA MET A 70 -3.43 -11.00 -3.53
C MET A 70 -3.69 -12.37 -4.14
N ALA A 71 -2.73 -13.26 -4.05
CA ALA A 71 -2.88 -14.65 -4.54
C ALA A 71 -3.98 -15.39 -3.79
N LYS A 72 -4.02 -15.23 -2.48
CA LYS A 72 -5.02 -15.90 -1.63
C LYS A 72 -6.44 -15.50 -1.97
N VAL A 73 -6.68 -14.23 -2.27
CA VAL A 73 -8.03 -13.74 -2.60
C VAL A 73 -8.32 -13.81 -4.11
N GLY A 74 -7.37 -14.27 -4.92
CA GLY A 74 -7.55 -14.44 -6.35
C GLY A 74 -7.56 -13.15 -7.14
N VAL A 75 -6.87 -12.11 -6.64
CA VAL A 75 -6.79 -10.82 -7.31
C VAL A 75 -5.53 -10.78 -8.15
N GLN A 76 -5.69 -10.42 -9.43
CA GLN A 76 -4.58 -10.16 -10.34
C GLN A 76 -4.74 -8.74 -10.85
N SER A 77 -3.74 -7.92 -10.63
CA SER A 77 -3.75 -6.54 -11.09
C SER A 77 -2.34 -6.16 -11.51
N GLU A 78 -2.24 -5.50 -12.64
CA GLU A 78 -0.97 -4.91 -13.07
C GLU A 78 -0.62 -3.80 -12.08
N MET A 79 0.61 -3.83 -11.59
CA MET A 79 1.04 -2.88 -10.57
C MET A 79 2.22 -2.08 -11.11
N GLN A 80 2.08 -0.74 -11.07
CA GLN A 80 3.15 0.18 -11.40
C GLN A 80 3.59 0.88 -10.13
N VAL A 81 4.88 0.89 -9.87
CA VAL A 81 5.44 1.52 -8.66
C VAL A 81 6.46 2.56 -9.07
N THR A 82 6.32 3.76 -8.51
CA THR A 82 7.29 4.82 -8.67
C THR A 82 7.77 5.26 -7.28
N PHE A 83 9.09 5.33 -7.11
CA PHE A 83 9.68 5.73 -5.84
C PHE A 83 10.21 7.16 -5.93
N TYR A 84 10.06 7.87 -4.82
CA TYR A 84 10.63 9.21 -4.65
C TYR A 84 11.28 9.27 -3.28
N GLN A 85 12.30 10.11 -3.13
CA GLN A 85 12.86 10.39 -1.82
C GLN A 85 11.98 11.42 -1.12
N ALA A 86 11.56 11.12 0.11
CA ALA A 86 10.76 12.05 0.88
C ALA A 86 11.66 13.16 1.43
N HIS A 87 11.19 14.41 1.31
CA HIS A 87 11.87 15.54 1.95
C HIS A 87 11.42 15.67 3.41
N GLU A 88 10.14 15.46 3.66
CA GLU A 88 9.56 15.59 4.99
C GLU A 88 8.36 14.67 5.10
N VAL A 89 8.21 14.00 6.24
CA VAL A 89 7.01 13.23 6.57
C VAL A 89 6.48 13.78 7.89
N TYR A 90 5.31 14.39 7.85
CA TYR A 90 4.68 15.02 9.00
C TYR A 90 3.36 14.33 9.29
N LEU A 91 3.21 13.77 10.49
CA LEU A 91 2.03 12.98 10.88
C LEU A 91 1.45 13.55 12.19
N PRO A 92 0.74 14.70 12.12
CA PRO A 92 0.22 15.33 13.34
C PRO A 92 -0.83 14.48 14.05
N GLN A 93 -1.55 13.62 13.30
CA GLN A 93 -2.54 12.71 13.86
C GLN A 93 -2.39 11.34 13.16
N ALA A 94 -1.72 10.42 13.84
CA ALA A 94 -1.49 9.08 13.29
C ALA A 94 -2.72 8.19 13.55
N VAL A 95 -3.78 8.40 12.77
CA VAL A 95 -5.04 7.66 12.88
C VAL A 95 -5.42 7.03 11.56
N THR A 96 -6.25 5.97 11.62
CA THR A 96 -6.84 5.37 10.42
C THR A 96 -8.25 5.92 10.23
N ILE A 97 -8.53 6.38 9.01
CA ILE A 97 -9.85 6.85 8.59
C ILE A 97 -10.27 6.01 7.41
N THR A 98 -11.42 5.37 7.52
CA THR A 98 -11.97 4.54 6.44
C THR A 98 -13.29 5.12 5.98
N ALA A 99 -13.43 5.25 4.68
CA ALA A 99 -14.68 5.75 4.09
C ALA A 99 -15.80 4.71 4.21
#